data_2e4fc9f6fa27311652d9e5182154ae9c
#
_entry.id   2e4fc9f6fa27311652d9e5182154ae9c
#
_cell.length_a   1.000
_cell.length_b   1.000
_cell.length_c   1.000
_cell.angle_alpha   90.00
_cell.angle_beta   90.00
_cell.angle_gamma   90.00
#
_symmetry.space_group_name_H-M   'P 1'
#
loop_
_entity.id
_entity.type
_entity.pdbx_description
1 polymer ?
#
loop_
_entity_poly.entity_id
_entity_poly.type
_entity_poly.pdbx_seq_one_letter_code
_entity_poly.pdbx_strand_id
1 'polypeptide(L)'
;MSVQSICQQMYAEGAKKVTVVSDDPDKFTQSSGISANVKVYDRKELDFVQREMREIEGVTVLIYEQVCAAEKRRRRKRGTIPDPPRRIFINDDVCEGCGDCGVKSNCVSVLPLETQFGRKRVIDQSACNKDYSCVNGLCPSFVSVVGGKLRKKINSANLNETWRQLPDPELPQIIGTYNIVLTGVGGTGLVTIGALLGMAAHIEKKGVGIIDMIGLAQKGGAVLSHLRIGKSPDEIHSPRIASQGADLVIGGDLVVTGGKKTLSLIKSGHTELVVNSYELITGNFTNNADLIFPSLKIKKSIQEIAGSDHTEFLDASRIATALIGDTIVTNIFMLGFAYQRGLIPLERSSIEKAIEINGLSVEDNKLAFLWGRRTAHDRKRVIELTSSIVTGLGIKDHPEGLDDLIQKRADVLKDYQNKGYVERYLYLVER
;
A
#
# COMPACT_ATOMS: atom_id res chain seq x y z
N MET A 1 -5.55 -4.20 27.99
CA MET A 1 -5.22 -3.40 29.17
C MET A 1 -5.91 -2.06 29.01
N SER A 2 -6.62 -1.55 30.02
CA SER A 2 -7.28 -0.25 29.96
C SER A 2 -6.30 0.89 30.27
N VAL A 3 -6.60 2.12 29.83
CA VAL A 3 -5.80 3.31 30.17
C VAL A 3 -5.66 3.46 31.68
N GLN A 4 -6.76 3.21 32.42
CA GLN A 4 -6.77 3.21 33.88
C GLN A 4 -5.77 2.23 34.48
N SER A 5 -5.75 0.96 34.01
CA SER A 5 -4.82 -0.06 34.51
C SER A 5 -3.37 0.32 34.22
N ILE A 6 -3.11 0.94 33.05
CA ILE A 6 -1.77 1.43 32.70
C ILE A 6 -1.35 2.56 33.64
N CYS A 7 -2.23 3.53 33.93
CA CYS A 7 -1.95 4.63 34.86
C CYS A 7 -1.58 4.09 36.24
N GLN A 8 -2.37 3.16 36.77
CA GLN A 8 -2.12 2.54 38.07
C GLN A 8 -0.78 1.79 38.12
N GLN A 9 -0.50 1.00 37.08
CA GLN A 9 0.76 0.27 36.97
C GLN A 9 1.95 1.24 36.95
N MET A 10 1.91 2.30 36.12
CA MET A 10 3.01 3.24 36.02
C MET A 10 3.30 3.97 37.34
N TYR A 11 2.27 4.33 38.09
CA TYR A 11 2.46 4.90 39.41
C TYR A 11 3.02 3.87 40.40
N ALA A 12 2.57 2.62 40.38
CA ALA A 12 3.10 1.54 41.20
C ALA A 12 4.58 1.26 40.91
N GLU A 13 5.00 1.40 39.64
CA GLU A 13 6.41 1.30 39.22
C GLU A 13 7.26 2.55 39.57
N GLY A 14 6.66 3.56 40.20
CA GLY A 14 7.40 4.74 40.70
C GLY A 14 7.43 5.93 39.73
N ALA A 15 6.60 5.99 38.70
CA ALA A 15 6.50 7.16 37.84
C ALA A 15 6.04 8.38 38.69
N LYS A 16 6.76 9.49 38.57
CA LYS A 16 6.45 10.75 39.27
C LYS A 16 5.23 11.44 38.74
N LYS A 17 5.01 11.36 37.43
CA LYS A 17 3.83 11.92 36.76
C LYS A 17 3.37 11.01 35.64
N VAL A 18 2.07 10.74 35.61
CA VAL A 18 1.40 10.06 34.50
C VAL A 18 0.36 11.02 33.94
N THR A 19 0.35 11.17 32.63
CA THR A 19 -0.55 12.06 31.89
C THR A 19 -1.15 11.30 30.72
N VAL A 20 -2.42 11.54 30.41
CA VAL A 20 -3.12 10.95 29.26
C VAL A 20 -3.38 12.03 28.22
N VAL A 21 -3.10 11.73 26.96
CA VAL A 21 -3.48 12.54 25.80
C VAL A 21 -4.38 11.69 24.91
N SER A 22 -5.57 12.20 24.54
CA SER A 22 -6.54 11.44 23.78
C SER A 22 -7.11 12.27 22.61
N ASP A 23 -7.59 11.59 21.56
CA ASP A 23 -8.41 12.19 20.49
C ASP A 23 -9.89 12.36 20.89
N ASP A 24 -10.27 11.82 22.05
CA ASP A 24 -11.59 11.92 22.67
C ASP A 24 -11.46 11.98 24.19
N PRO A 25 -11.03 13.15 24.77
CA PRO A 25 -10.78 13.27 26.21
C PRO A 25 -12.07 13.13 27.05
N ASP A 26 -13.23 13.43 26.49
CA ASP A 26 -14.51 13.43 27.22
C ASP A 26 -14.93 12.02 27.67
N LYS A 27 -14.40 10.97 27.04
CA LYS A 27 -14.64 9.58 27.49
C LYS A 27 -13.99 9.26 28.83
N PHE A 28 -13.05 10.10 29.29
CA PHE A 28 -12.38 9.96 30.58
C PHE A 28 -13.00 10.87 31.65
N THR A 29 -14.27 10.71 31.90
CA THR A 29 -14.99 11.37 32.98
C THR A 29 -14.58 10.81 34.37
N GLN A 30 -14.99 11.47 35.46
CA GLN A 30 -14.73 11.02 36.82
C GLN A 30 -15.20 9.58 37.10
N SER A 31 -16.22 9.10 36.36
CA SER A 31 -16.72 7.72 36.45
C SER A 31 -15.81 6.70 35.71
N SER A 32 -14.82 7.14 34.95
CA SER A 32 -13.93 6.25 34.19
C SER A 32 -12.88 5.52 35.06
N GLY A 33 -12.83 5.82 36.36
CA GLY A 33 -11.92 5.19 37.32
C GLY A 33 -10.43 5.60 37.14
N ILE A 34 -10.14 6.66 36.39
CA ILE A 34 -8.80 7.28 36.34
C ILE A 34 -8.61 8.06 37.64
N SER A 35 -7.45 7.89 38.28
CA SER A 35 -7.07 8.62 39.50
C SER A 35 -7.11 10.13 39.27
N ALA A 36 -7.57 10.90 40.30
CA ALA A 36 -7.71 12.35 40.23
C ALA A 36 -6.39 13.11 39.96
N ASN A 37 -5.25 12.48 40.22
CA ASN A 37 -3.92 13.02 39.93
C ASN A 37 -3.44 12.83 38.49
N VAL A 38 -4.20 12.10 37.66
CA VAL A 38 -3.93 11.92 36.22
C VAL A 38 -4.71 12.96 35.45
N LYS A 39 -4.02 13.89 34.81
CA LYS A 39 -4.65 14.85 33.89
C LYS A 39 -4.84 14.24 32.52
N VAL A 40 -5.99 14.52 31.91
CA VAL A 40 -6.33 14.13 30.54
C VAL A 40 -6.38 15.37 29.67
N TYR A 41 -5.71 15.33 28.54
CA TYR A 41 -5.58 16.45 27.58
C TYR A 41 -6.08 16.03 26.19
N ASP A 42 -6.52 17.01 25.41
CA ASP A 42 -6.82 16.83 24.01
C ASP A 42 -5.51 16.59 23.20
N ARG A 43 -5.60 15.80 22.14
CA ARG A 43 -4.50 15.53 21.21
C ARG A 43 -3.77 16.80 20.73
N LYS A 44 -4.49 17.90 20.56
CA LYS A 44 -3.93 19.18 20.12
C LYS A 44 -2.90 19.76 21.11
N GLU A 45 -2.99 19.37 22.35
CA GLU A 45 -2.13 19.83 23.42
C GLU A 45 -0.87 18.95 23.61
N LEU A 46 -0.67 17.93 22.75
CA LEU A 46 0.43 16.96 22.88
C LEU A 46 1.81 17.63 23.01
N ASP A 47 2.12 18.62 22.16
CA ASP A 47 3.41 19.34 22.22
C ASP A 47 3.58 20.09 23.55
N PHE A 48 2.54 20.76 24.01
CA PHE A 48 2.54 21.42 25.32
C PHE A 48 2.80 20.43 26.46
N VAL A 49 2.08 19.31 26.48
CA VAL A 49 2.22 18.26 27.51
C VAL A 49 3.63 17.66 27.50
N GLN A 50 4.20 17.40 26.33
CA GLN A 50 5.56 16.87 26.23
C GLN A 50 6.59 17.88 26.76
N ARG A 51 6.42 19.17 26.50
CA ARG A 51 7.30 20.23 27.03
C ARG A 51 7.19 20.35 28.55
N GLU A 52 5.97 20.30 29.10
CA GLU A 52 5.77 20.32 30.56
C GLU A 52 6.42 19.09 31.24
N MET A 53 6.22 17.90 30.67
CA MET A 53 6.71 16.66 31.29
C MET A 53 8.25 16.53 31.29
N ARG A 54 8.93 17.05 30.28
CA ARG A 54 10.37 16.96 30.20
C ARG A 54 11.11 17.82 31.24
N GLU A 55 10.44 18.82 31.86
CA GLU A 55 11.00 19.66 32.91
C GLU A 55 10.87 19.02 34.31
N ILE A 56 10.20 17.87 34.40
CA ILE A 56 9.98 17.15 35.66
C ILE A 56 11.13 16.15 35.89
N GLU A 57 11.87 16.31 36.96
CA GLU A 57 12.90 15.34 37.32
C GLU A 57 12.32 13.98 37.71
N GLY A 58 12.89 12.93 37.14
CA GLY A 58 12.51 11.55 37.35
C GLY A 58 11.72 10.97 36.17
N VAL A 59 11.10 9.82 36.38
CA VAL A 59 10.36 9.13 35.35
C VAL A 59 8.96 9.74 35.18
N THR A 60 8.66 10.23 33.99
CA THR A 60 7.31 10.70 33.61
C THR A 60 6.76 9.83 32.49
N VAL A 61 5.45 9.54 32.52
CA VAL A 61 4.78 8.66 31.56
C VAL A 61 3.66 9.40 30.87
N LEU A 62 3.74 9.53 29.55
CA LEU A 62 2.66 10.02 28.70
C LEU A 62 1.97 8.84 28.04
N ILE A 63 0.69 8.66 28.32
CA ILE A 63 -0.17 7.65 27.68
C ILE A 63 -0.91 8.34 26.56
N TYR A 64 -0.55 8.02 25.32
CA TYR A 64 -1.24 8.53 24.14
C TYR A 64 -2.31 7.52 23.70
N GLU A 65 -3.58 7.90 23.89
CA GLU A 65 -4.71 7.05 23.60
C GLU A 65 -5.41 7.52 22.32
N GLN A 66 -5.27 6.70 21.30
CA GLN A 66 -5.95 6.86 20.01
C GLN A 66 -6.10 5.52 19.33
N VAL A 67 -7.23 5.29 18.68
CA VAL A 67 -7.38 4.11 17.84
C VAL A 67 -6.42 4.20 16.65
N CYS A 68 -5.59 3.17 16.48
CA CYS A 68 -4.68 3.08 15.33
C CYS A 68 -5.43 3.34 14.02
N ALA A 69 -4.89 4.18 13.13
CA ALA A 69 -5.53 4.56 11.88
C ALA A 69 -5.87 3.35 10.98
N ALA A 70 -5.02 2.33 10.96
CA ALA A 70 -5.29 1.09 10.23
C ALA A 70 -6.45 0.30 10.84
N GLU A 71 -6.52 0.21 12.17
CA GLU A 71 -7.63 -0.45 12.88
C GLU A 71 -8.93 0.35 12.73
N LYS A 72 -8.87 1.68 12.82
CA LYS A 72 -10.04 2.56 12.57
C LYS A 72 -10.63 2.30 11.19
N ARG A 73 -9.79 2.17 10.16
CA ARG A 73 -10.23 1.83 8.80
C ARG A 73 -10.84 0.43 8.70
N ARG A 74 -10.23 -0.59 9.34
CA ARG A 74 -10.78 -1.95 9.39
C ARG A 74 -12.15 -1.98 10.08
N ARG A 75 -12.30 -1.29 11.20
CA ARG A 75 -13.57 -1.20 11.94
C ARG A 75 -14.65 -0.50 11.11
N ARG A 76 -14.32 0.56 10.37
CA ARG A 76 -15.24 1.21 9.43
C ARG A 76 -15.68 0.24 8.31
N LYS A 77 -14.74 -0.47 7.70
CA LYS A 77 -15.08 -1.49 6.68
C LYS A 77 -15.99 -2.60 7.22
N ARG A 78 -15.85 -2.96 8.50
CA ARG A 78 -16.70 -3.94 9.21
C ARG A 78 -18.01 -3.37 9.75
N GLY A 79 -18.23 -2.07 9.64
CA GLY A 79 -19.43 -1.40 10.17
C GLY A 79 -19.48 -1.30 11.69
N THR A 80 -18.37 -1.58 12.41
CA THR A 80 -18.31 -1.52 13.88
C THR A 80 -18.09 -0.12 14.43
N ILE A 81 -17.70 0.82 13.59
CA ILE A 81 -17.66 2.26 13.87
C ILE A 81 -18.21 3.05 12.68
N PRO A 82 -18.80 4.23 12.89
CA PRO A 82 -19.33 5.07 11.82
C PRO A 82 -18.25 5.42 10.79
N ASP A 83 -18.59 5.33 9.50
CA ASP A 83 -17.74 5.82 8.41
C ASP A 83 -18.20 7.22 8.03
N PRO A 84 -17.36 8.28 8.18
CA PRO A 84 -17.76 9.64 7.84
C PRO A 84 -18.23 9.73 6.38
N PRO A 85 -19.37 10.38 6.11
CA PRO A 85 -19.93 10.48 4.76
C PRO A 85 -19.13 11.44 3.85
N ARG A 86 -18.15 12.13 4.39
CA ARG A 86 -17.33 13.12 3.71
C ARG A 86 -16.05 12.49 3.15
N ARG A 87 -15.71 12.81 1.91
CA ARG A 87 -14.43 12.50 1.28
C ARG A 87 -13.76 13.81 0.83
N ILE A 88 -12.45 13.82 0.85
CA ILE A 88 -11.68 14.95 0.38
C ILE A 88 -11.07 14.60 -0.98
N PHE A 89 -11.19 15.52 -1.92
CA PHE A 89 -10.61 15.44 -3.24
C PHE A 89 -9.74 16.68 -3.47
N ILE A 90 -8.64 16.55 -4.19
CA ILE A 90 -7.81 17.66 -4.64
C ILE A 90 -8.07 17.85 -6.12
N ASN A 91 -8.52 19.05 -6.51
CA ASN A 91 -8.63 19.43 -7.90
C ASN A 91 -7.22 19.77 -8.42
N ASP A 92 -6.70 18.94 -9.31
CA ASP A 92 -5.36 19.08 -9.88
C ASP A 92 -5.23 20.29 -10.82
N ASP A 93 -6.32 20.73 -11.46
CA ASP A 93 -6.32 21.94 -12.27
C ASP A 93 -6.09 23.23 -11.42
N VAL A 94 -6.46 23.19 -10.14
CA VAL A 94 -6.29 24.32 -9.18
C VAL A 94 -5.05 24.13 -8.30
N CYS A 95 -4.57 22.89 -8.14
CA CYS A 95 -3.44 22.56 -7.27
C CYS A 95 -2.13 23.13 -7.85
N GLU A 96 -1.40 23.92 -7.07
CA GLU A 96 -0.08 24.45 -7.45
C GLU A 96 1.09 23.53 -7.11
N GLY A 97 0.83 22.40 -6.44
CA GLY A 97 1.87 21.42 -6.10
C GLY A 97 2.76 21.82 -4.91
N CYS A 98 2.45 22.89 -4.18
CA CYS A 98 3.29 23.46 -3.10
C CYS A 98 3.65 22.46 -1.98
N GLY A 99 2.88 21.38 -1.79
CA GLY A 99 3.16 20.35 -0.79
C GLY A 99 2.68 20.64 0.64
N ASP A 100 2.11 21.81 0.90
CA ASP A 100 1.67 22.26 2.24
C ASP A 100 0.70 21.27 2.91
N CYS A 101 -0.20 20.67 2.14
CA CYS A 101 -1.12 19.64 2.61
C CYS A 101 -0.39 18.39 3.15
N GLY A 102 0.75 18.02 2.57
CA GLY A 102 1.61 16.94 3.06
C GLY A 102 2.28 17.31 4.38
N VAL A 103 2.88 18.50 4.47
CA VAL A 103 3.53 19.02 5.68
C VAL A 103 2.54 19.15 6.84
N LYS A 104 1.35 19.71 6.60
CA LYS A 104 0.30 19.91 7.62
C LYS A 104 -0.28 18.60 8.13
N SER A 105 -0.46 17.60 7.27
CA SER A 105 -1.12 16.34 7.63
C SER A 105 -0.17 15.21 7.97
N ASN A 106 1.05 15.26 7.49
CA ASN A 106 1.99 14.13 7.49
C ASN A 106 1.31 12.83 6.99
N CYS A 107 0.44 12.94 5.99
CA CYS A 107 -0.47 11.88 5.58
C CYS A 107 0.10 11.13 4.37
N VAL A 108 0.25 9.82 4.50
CA VAL A 108 0.73 8.94 3.42
C VAL A 108 -0.27 8.73 2.28
N SER A 109 -1.51 9.23 2.43
CA SER A 109 -2.53 9.17 1.37
C SER A 109 -2.50 10.40 0.44
N VAL A 110 -1.73 11.43 0.78
CA VAL A 110 -1.47 12.58 -0.11
C VAL A 110 -0.26 12.21 -0.96
N LEU A 111 -0.52 11.95 -2.25
CA LEU A 111 0.48 11.46 -3.20
C LEU A 111 0.84 12.55 -4.22
N PRO A 112 2.01 12.48 -4.83
CA PRO A 112 2.31 13.30 -6.01
C PRO A 112 1.47 12.80 -7.20
N LEU A 113 1.13 13.74 -8.06
CA LEU A 113 0.50 13.50 -9.35
C LEU A 113 1.29 14.26 -10.40
N GLU A 114 2.01 13.56 -11.26
CA GLU A 114 2.71 14.19 -12.37
C GLU A 114 1.70 14.60 -13.44
N THR A 115 1.75 15.84 -13.86
CA THR A 115 0.88 16.38 -14.90
C THR A 115 1.71 17.18 -15.92
N GLN A 116 1.11 17.51 -17.07
CA GLN A 116 1.73 18.39 -18.06
C GLN A 116 2.07 19.80 -17.52
N PHE A 117 1.44 20.20 -16.39
CA PHE A 117 1.68 21.48 -15.71
C PHE A 117 2.51 21.31 -14.42
N GLY A 118 3.36 20.28 -14.40
CA GLY A 118 4.20 19.96 -13.26
C GLY A 118 3.53 19.05 -12.23
N ARG A 119 4.24 18.84 -11.13
CA ARG A 119 3.83 17.93 -10.08
C ARG A 119 2.73 18.53 -9.22
N LYS A 120 1.60 17.88 -9.19
CA LYS A 120 0.42 18.22 -8.39
C LYS A 120 0.26 17.25 -7.22
N ARG A 121 -0.88 17.30 -6.52
CA ARG A 121 -1.21 16.39 -5.42
C ARG A 121 -2.54 15.69 -5.68
N VAL A 122 -2.64 14.46 -5.23
CA VAL A 122 -3.86 13.65 -5.27
C VAL A 122 -4.04 12.92 -3.96
N ILE A 123 -5.27 12.61 -3.58
CA ILE A 123 -5.55 11.78 -2.40
C ILE A 123 -5.89 10.36 -2.86
N ASP A 124 -5.05 9.40 -2.44
CA ASP A 124 -5.42 7.98 -2.55
C ASP A 124 -6.60 7.68 -1.64
N GLN A 125 -7.79 7.56 -2.24
CA GLN A 125 -9.04 7.32 -1.53
C GLN A 125 -9.09 5.94 -0.87
N SER A 126 -8.31 4.97 -1.35
CA SER A 126 -8.23 3.63 -0.78
C SER A 126 -7.40 3.60 0.51
N ALA A 127 -6.37 4.45 0.61
CA ALA A 127 -5.51 4.57 1.78
C ALA A 127 -5.93 5.66 2.77
N CYS A 128 -6.88 6.54 2.41
CA CYS A 128 -7.34 7.67 3.22
C CYS A 128 -8.01 7.20 4.52
N ASN A 129 -7.55 7.76 5.65
CA ASN A 129 -8.11 7.46 6.98
C ASN A 129 -9.30 8.35 7.34
N LYS A 130 -9.66 9.35 6.52
CA LYS A 130 -10.73 10.31 6.79
C LYS A 130 -10.58 11.01 8.16
N ASP A 131 -9.36 11.39 8.51
CA ASP A 131 -9.06 12.19 9.71
C ASP A 131 -9.07 13.69 9.42
N TYR A 132 -9.07 14.02 8.14
CA TYR A 132 -9.17 15.39 7.61
C TYR A 132 -8.02 16.35 8.01
N SER A 133 -6.92 15.83 8.53
CA SER A 133 -5.74 16.65 8.87
C SER A 133 -5.16 17.40 7.68
N CYS A 134 -5.35 16.88 6.46
CA CYS A 134 -4.89 17.51 5.22
C CYS A 134 -5.62 18.85 4.88
N VAL A 135 -6.78 19.10 5.48
CA VAL A 135 -7.55 20.36 5.28
C VAL A 135 -7.38 21.37 6.41
N ASN A 136 -6.41 21.17 7.31
CA ASN A 136 -6.11 22.12 8.39
C ASN A 136 -5.40 23.40 7.90
N GLY A 137 -5.13 23.53 6.61
CA GLY A 137 -4.64 24.74 5.95
C GLY A 137 -5.70 25.35 5.03
N LEU A 138 -5.43 26.56 4.53
CA LEU A 138 -6.24 27.20 3.51
C LEU A 138 -5.68 26.81 2.13
N CYS A 139 -6.45 26.02 1.36
CA CYS A 139 -6.07 25.65 0.00
C CYS A 139 -7.32 25.57 -0.90
N PRO A 140 -7.39 26.37 -1.98
CA PRO A 140 -8.56 26.41 -2.86
C PRO A 140 -8.75 25.14 -3.69
N SER A 141 -7.73 24.27 -3.83
CA SER A 141 -7.83 23.03 -4.59
C SER A 141 -8.56 21.89 -3.85
N PHE A 142 -8.81 22.06 -2.54
CA PHE A 142 -9.50 21.04 -1.76
C PHE A 142 -11.01 21.11 -1.93
N VAL A 143 -11.60 19.98 -2.32
CA VAL A 143 -13.05 19.82 -2.50
C VAL A 143 -13.56 18.75 -1.56
N SER A 144 -14.64 19.03 -0.86
CA SER A 144 -15.35 18.08 0.00
C SER A 144 -16.50 17.45 -0.78
N VAL A 145 -16.50 16.14 -0.88
CA VAL A 145 -17.60 15.35 -1.48
C VAL A 145 -18.36 14.67 -0.36
N VAL A 146 -19.63 15.08 -0.16
CA VAL A 146 -20.51 14.52 0.86
C VAL A 146 -21.41 13.45 0.26
N GLY A 147 -21.56 12.31 0.95
CA GLY A 147 -22.40 11.20 0.49
C GLY A 147 -21.80 10.36 -0.66
N GLY A 148 -20.63 10.77 -1.19
CA GLY A 148 -19.98 10.07 -2.29
C GLY A 148 -19.45 8.69 -1.90
N LYS A 149 -19.63 7.71 -2.79
CA LYS A 149 -19.06 6.36 -2.68
C LYS A 149 -18.04 6.13 -3.79
N LEU A 150 -17.01 5.34 -3.53
CA LEU A 150 -16.08 4.91 -4.58
C LEU A 150 -16.86 4.08 -5.61
N ARG A 151 -16.66 4.37 -6.90
CA ARG A 151 -17.23 3.54 -7.96
C ARG A 151 -16.55 2.17 -7.93
N LYS A 152 -17.32 1.10 -7.85
CA LYS A 152 -16.85 -0.25 -8.16
C LYS A 152 -16.68 -0.34 -9.69
N LYS A 153 -15.46 -0.62 -10.15
CA LYS A 153 -15.05 -0.25 -11.49
C LYS A 153 -15.44 -1.19 -12.61
N ILE A 154 -15.77 -2.43 -12.41
CA ILE A 154 -16.09 -3.32 -13.55
C ILE A 154 -17.15 -4.35 -13.17
N ASN A 155 -18.19 -4.45 -14.02
CA ASN A 155 -18.98 -5.66 -14.12
C ASN A 155 -18.10 -6.73 -14.78
N SER A 156 -17.50 -7.58 -13.97
CA SER A 156 -16.59 -8.66 -14.39
C SER A 156 -17.25 -9.68 -15.34
N ALA A 157 -18.56 -9.66 -15.46
CA ALA A 157 -19.31 -10.58 -16.31
C ALA A 157 -18.90 -10.51 -17.79
N ASN A 158 -18.75 -9.30 -18.34
CA ASN A 158 -18.40 -9.13 -19.76
C ASN A 158 -16.92 -9.43 -20.08
N LEU A 159 -16.05 -9.44 -19.06
CA LEU A 159 -14.62 -9.73 -19.24
C LEU A 159 -14.29 -11.22 -19.13
N ASN A 160 -15.19 -12.03 -18.57
CA ASN A 160 -14.95 -13.46 -18.40
C ASN A 160 -15.11 -14.26 -19.70
N GLU A 161 -15.90 -13.78 -20.66
CA GLU A 161 -16.13 -14.53 -21.91
C GLU A 161 -14.89 -14.67 -22.80
N THR A 162 -14.01 -13.67 -22.78
CA THR A 162 -12.82 -13.61 -23.64
C THR A 162 -11.63 -14.42 -23.10
N TRP A 163 -11.67 -14.89 -21.84
CA TRP A 163 -10.58 -15.59 -21.15
C TRP A 163 -10.99 -16.99 -20.68
N ARG A 164 -11.75 -17.72 -21.51
CA ARG A 164 -12.40 -18.98 -21.11
C ARG A 164 -11.47 -20.11 -20.68
N GLN A 165 -10.21 -20.13 -21.10
CA GLN A 165 -9.26 -21.19 -20.70
C GLN A 165 -7.89 -20.60 -20.45
N LEU A 166 -7.56 -20.42 -19.17
CA LEU A 166 -6.21 -20.10 -18.74
C LEU A 166 -5.54 -21.40 -18.30
N PRO A 167 -4.48 -21.88 -18.99
CA PRO A 167 -3.80 -23.12 -18.61
C PRO A 167 -3.18 -22.98 -17.22
N ASP A 168 -3.16 -24.07 -16.46
CA ASP A 168 -2.36 -24.11 -15.24
C ASP A 168 -0.88 -24.30 -15.62
N PRO A 169 0.05 -23.66 -14.91
CA PRO A 169 1.48 -23.74 -15.19
C PRO A 169 2.05 -25.08 -14.69
N GLU A 170 3.21 -25.44 -15.19
CA GLU A 170 4.05 -26.45 -14.51
C GLU A 170 4.48 -25.93 -13.15
N LEU A 171 4.30 -26.74 -12.11
CA LEU A 171 4.69 -26.38 -10.75
C LEU A 171 6.16 -26.72 -10.49
N PRO A 172 6.88 -25.86 -9.74
CA PRO A 172 8.27 -26.14 -9.42
C PRO A 172 8.38 -27.37 -8.50
N GLN A 173 9.40 -28.16 -8.72
CA GLN A 173 9.67 -29.33 -7.88
C GLN A 173 10.28 -28.90 -6.55
N ILE A 174 9.79 -29.48 -5.46
CA ILE A 174 10.37 -29.29 -4.13
C ILE A 174 11.53 -30.29 -3.96
N ILE A 175 12.75 -29.76 -3.90
CA ILE A 175 13.97 -30.52 -3.61
C ILE A 175 14.46 -30.07 -2.23
N GLY A 176 14.21 -30.90 -1.18
CA GLY A 176 14.35 -30.43 0.20
C GLY A 176 13.26 -29.40 0.53
N THR A 177 13.62 -28.14 0.70
CA THR A 177 12.65 -27.08 0.96
C THR A 177 12.64 -26.04 -0.16
N TYR A 178 11.45 -25.57 -0.55
CA TYR A 178 11.25 -24.42 -1.44
C TYR A 178 11.01 -23.16 -0.60
N ASN A 179 11.83 -22.14 -0.81
CA ASN A 179 11.96 -21.01 0.07
C ASN A 179 11.43 -19.73 -0.60
N ILE A 180 10.33 -19.21 -0.08
CA ILE A 180 9.69 -18.01 -0.60
C ILE A 180 9.90 -16.84 0.38
N VAL A 181 10.37 -15.71 -0.12
CA VAL A 181 10.47 -14.46 0.62
C VAL A 181 9.36 -13.52 0.15
N LEU A 182 8.52 -13.09 1.09
CA LEU A 182 7.51 -12.07 0.84
C LEU A 182 8.01 -10.77 1.48
N THR A 183 8.06 -9.69 0.71
CA THR A 183 8.61 -8.43 1.19
C THR A 183 7.77 -7.25 0.74
N GLY A 184 7.64 -6.24 1.60
CA GLY A 184 6.89 -5.04 1.28
C GLY A 184 6.55 -4.19 2.49
N VAL A 185 5.77 -3.15 2.25
CA VAL A 185 5.33 -2.23 3.29
C VAL A 185 4.18 -2.81 4.12
N GLY A 186 4.27 -2.66 5.43
CA GLY A 186 3.27 -3.12 6.39
C GLY A 186 1.90 -2.49 6.17
N GLY A 187 0.84 -3.28 6.41
CA GLY A 187 -0.56 -2.86 6.25
C GLY A 187 -1.15 -3.07 4.86
N THR A 188 -0.38 -3.59 3.91
CA THR A 188 -0.82 -3.89 2.53
C THR A 188 -1.36 -5.31 2.34
N GLY A 189 -1.38 -6.14 3.39
CA GLY A 189 -1.86 -7.52 3.33
C GLY A 189 -0.80 -8.57 2.99
N LEU A 190 0.48 -8.23 3.08
CA LEU A 190 1.59 -9.14 2.76
C LEU A 190 1.60 -10.40 3.63
N VAL A 191 1.42 -10.24 4.94
CA VAL A 191 1.32 -11.36 5.91
C VAL A 191 0.16 -12.31 5.56
N THR A 192 -0.92 -11.77 4.98
CA THR A 192 -2.05 -12.58 4.53
C THR A 192 -1.65 -13.57 3.44
N ILE A 193 -0.75 -13.17 2.53
CA ILE A 193 -0.25 -14.10 1.49
C ILE A 193 0.53 -15.26 2.12
N GLY A 194 1.41 -14.96 3.10
CA GLY A 194 2.11 -16.00 3.83
C GLY A 194 1.15 -16.99 4.49
N ALA A 195 0.10 -16.48 5.15
CA ALA A 195 -0.93 -17.30 5.76
C ALA A 195 -1.73 -18.13 4.74
N LEU A 196 -2.08 -17.55 3.57
CA LEU A 196 -2.78 -18.26 2.49
C LEU A 196 -1.93 -19.38 1.91
N LEU A 197 -0.66 -19.12 1.62
CA LEU A 197 0.27 -20.14 1.13
C LEU A 197 0.52 -21.23 2.17
N GLY A 198 0.63 -20.86 3.45
CA GLY A 198 0.74 -21.81 4.54
C GLY A 198 -0.48 -22.71 4.68
N MET A 199 -1.68 -22.15 4.57
CA MET A 199 -2.93 -22.90 4.56
C MET A 199 -3.04 -23.82 3.32
N ALA A 200 -2.65 -23.32 2.14
CA ALA A 200 -2.64 -24.11 0.92
C ALA A 200 -1.67 -25.31 1.02
N ALA A 201 -0.45 -25.10 1.57
CA ALA A 201 0.50 -26.17 1.84
C ALA A 201 -0.06 -27.20 2.83
N HIS A 202 -0.76 -26.74 3.88
CA HIS A 202 -1.41 -27.63 4.84
C HIS A 202 -2.52 -28.47 4.20
N ILE A 203 -3.34 -27.88 3.32
CA ILE A 203 -4.38 -28.61 2.55
C ILE A 203 -3.74 -29.74 1.72
N GLU A 204 -2.57 -29.50 1.15
CA GLU A 204 -1.81 -30.49 0.38
C GLU A 204 -0.97 -31.45 1.25
N LYS A 205 -1.09 -31.36 2.58
CA LYS A 205 -0.31 -32.15 3.55
C LYS A 205 1.21 -31.97 3.41
N LYS A 206 1.65 -30.85 2.86
CA LYS A 206 3.06 -30.45 2.78
C LYS A 206 3.52 -29.83 4.09
N GLY A 207 4.83 -29.92 4.38
CA GLY A 207 5.46 -29.22 5.47
C GLY A 207 5.50 -27.72 5.20
N VAL A 208 5.24 -26.88 6.21
CA VAL A 208 5.34 -25.42 6.07
C VAL A 208 5.89 -24.78 7.34
N GLY A 209 6.84 -23.87 7.15
CA GLY A 209 7.35 -22.99 8.21
C GLY A 209 7.24 -21.53 7.79
N ILE A 210 6.63 -20.70 8.66
CA ILE A 210 6.44 -19.28 8.39
C ILE A 210 7.03 -18.48 9.54
N ILE A 211 7.75 -17.40 9.23
CA ILE A 211 8.15 -16.39 10.20
C ILE A 211 8.01 -15.00 9.60
N ASP A 212 7.22 -14.16 10.25
CA ASP A 212 7.02 -12.78 9.87
C ASP A 212 7.91 -11.86 10.70
N MET A 213 8.79 -11.14 10.04
CA MET A 213 9.59 -10.09 10.65
C MET A 213 8.93 -8.73 10.37
N ILE A 214 8.18 -8.27 11.37
CA ILE A 214 7.39 -7.05 11.29
C ILE A 214 8.01 -6.03 12.25
N GLY A 215 8.23 -4.80 11.76
CA GLY A 215 8.63 -3.69 12.63
C GLY A 215 7.48 -3.21 13.52
N LEU A 216 7.79 -2.41 14.54
CA LEU A 216 6.78 -1.81 15.44
C LEU A 216 5.84 -0.83 14.72
N ALA A 217 6.25 -0.28 13.58
CA ALA A 217 5.42 0.60 12.76
C ALA A 217 4.33 -0.19 12.05
N GLN A 218 3.07 -0.05 12.48
CA GLN A 218 1.92 -0.75 11.88
C GLN A 218 1.52 -0.24 10.49
N LYS A 219 2.00 0.93 10.07
CA LYS A 219 1.76 1.52 8.75
C LYS A 219 3.07 2.08 8.21
N GLY A 220 3.46 1.63 7.01
CA GLY A 220 4.66 2.10 6.34
C GLY A 220 5.98 1.46 6.83
N GLY A 221 5.96 0.55 7.82
CA GLY A 221 7.14 -0.21 8.22
C GLY A 221 7.44 -1.37 7.26
N ALA A 222 8.72 -1.74 7.16
CA ALA A 222 9.12 -2.87 6.35
C ALA A 222 8.64 -4.19 6.95
N VAL A 223 8.06 -5.05 6.11
CA VAL A 223 7.68 -6.43 6.42
C VAL A 223 8.52 -7.35 5.57
N LEU A 224 9.06 -8.38 6.20
CA LEU A 224 9.78 -9.46 5.56
C LEU A 224 9.26 -10.77 6.13
N SER A 225 8.59 -11.57 5.31
CA SER A 225 8.09 -12.89 5.69
C SER A 225 8.90 -13.97 4.99
N HIS A 226 9.37 -14.94 5.74
CA HIS A 226 10.01 -16.13 5.23
C HIS A 226 9.01 -17.27 5.27
N LEU A 227 8.80 -17.91 4.15
CA LEU A 227 7.95 -19.06 3.98
C LEU A 227 8.78 -20.20 3.41
N ARG A 228 8.79 -21.34 4.07
CA ARG A 228 9.48 -22.55 3.62
C ARG A 228 8.47 -23.67 3.44
N ILE A 229 8.49 -24.33 2.29
CA ILE A 229 7.59 -25.42 1.95
C ILE A 229 8.44 -26.67 1.69
N GLY A 230 8.18 -27.75 2.43
CA GLY A 230 8.79 -29.06 2.27
C GLY A 230 7.76 -30.08 1.80
N LYS A 231 8.19 -31.26 1.33
CA LYS A 231 7.28 -32.36 0.99
C LYS A 231 6.54 -32.87 2.21
N SER A 232 7.20 -32.86 3.38
CA SER A 232 6.63 -33.26 4.66
C SER A 232 6.98 -32.26 5.77
N PRO A 233 6.26 -32.26 6.91
CA PRO A 233 6.58 -31.41 8.07
C PRO A 233 8.00 -31.64 8.61
N ASP A 234 8.51 -32.83 8.51
CA ASP A 234 9.83 -33.23 9.05
C ASP A 234 11.00 -32.55 8.30
N GLU A 235 10.76 -32.03 7.10
CA GLU A 235 11.77 -31.30 6.32
C GLU A 235 11.94 -29.85 6.78
N ILE A 236 11.08 -29.36 7.65
CA ILE A 236 11.10 -27.96 8.12
C ILE A 236 11.85 -27.86 9.44
N HIS A 237 13.17 -27.77 9.38
CA HIS A 237 14.02 -27.66 10.58
C HIS A 237 14.11 -26.24 11.13
N SER A 238 13.88 -25.21 10.32
CA SER A 238 13.87 -23.79 10.71
C SER A 238 12.94 -22.98 9.80
N PRO A 239 12.13 -22.08 10.32
CA PRO A 239 11.30 -21.22 9.48
C PRO A 239 12.10 -20.10 8.79
N ARG A 240 13.32 -19.81 9.23
CA ARG A 240 14.14 -18.73 8.67
C ARG A 240 14.95 -19.21 7.47
N ILE A 241 14.86 -18.46 6.37
CA ILE A 241 15.66 -18.67 5.17
C ILE A 241 17.07 -18.10 5.41
N ALA A 242 18.08 -18.87 5.08
CA ALA A 242 19.48 -18.46 5.17
C ALA A 242 19.85 -17.42 4.10
N SER A 243 21.00 -16.78 4.26
CA SER A 243 21.55 -15.90 3.21
C SER A 243 21.72 -16.69 1.91
N GLN A 244 21.35 -16.08 0.78
CA GLN A 244 21.35 -16.69 -0.56
C GLN A 244 20.53 -17.99 -0.66
N GLY A 245 19.51 -18.13 0.18
CA GLY A 245 18.70 -19.35 0.25
C GLY A 245 17.28 -19.20 -0.28
N ALA A 246 16.91 -18.06 -0.87
CA ALA A 246 15.59 -17.87 -1.45
C ALA A 246 15.51 -18.49 -2.85
N ASP A 247 14.42 -19.21 -3.14
CA ASP A 247 14.07 -19.68 -4.48
C ASP A 247 13.18 -18.64 -5.18
N LEU A 248 12.28 -17.98 -4.43
CA LEU A 248 11.39 -16.95 -4.94
C LEU A 248 11.34 -15.75 -3.99
N VAL A 249 11.35 -14.54 -4.57
CA VAL A 249 11.01 -13.29 -3.86
C VAL A 249 9.78 -12.66 -4.50
N ILE A 250 8.71 -12.48 -3.73
CA ILE A 250 7.55 -11.68 -4.12
C ILE A 250 7.67 -10.32 -3.43
N GLY A 251 8.06 -9.32 -4.20
CA GLY A 251 8.27 -7.95 -3.74
C GLY A 251 7.02 -7.09 -3.88
N GLY A 252 6.35 -6.80 -2.77
CA GLY A 252 5.17 -5.93 -2.75
C GLY A 252 5.48 -4.45 -3.02
N ASP A 253 6.74 -4.03 -2.86
CA ASP A 253 7.25 -2.70 -3.24
C ASP A 253 8.76 -2.73 -3.53
N LEU A 254 9.23 -1.67 -4.19
CA LEU A 254 10.64 -1.53 -4.57
C LEU A 254 11.57 -1.26 -3.37
N VAL A 255 11.13 -0.48 -2.37
CA VAL A 255 12.00 0.00 -1.29
C VAL A 255 12.44 -1.14 -0.39
N VAL A 256 11.47 -1.93 0.08
CA VAL A 256 11.76 -3.07 0.97
C VAL A 256 12.46 -4.19 0.18
N THR A 257 12.03 -4.43 -1.06
CA THR A 257 12.68 -5.44 -1.93
C THR A 257 14.14 -5.10 -2.22
N GLY A 258 14.45 -3.83 -2.54
CA GLY A 258 15.82 -3.35 -2.75
C GLY A 258 16.63 -3.11 -1.48
N GLY A 259 16.05 -3.41 -0.31
CA GLY A 259 16.73 -3.28 0.98
C GLY A 259 17.79 -4.36 1.22
N LYS A 260 18.88 -4.02 1.94
CA LYS A 260 20.01 -4.94 2.19
C LYS A 260 19.59 -6.29 2.77
N LYS A 261 18.56 -6.34 3.63
CA LYS A 261 18.05 -7.58 4.24
C LYS A 261 17.44 -8.52 3.21
N THR A 262 16.65 -8.00 2.27
CA THR A 262 16.08 -8.79 1.18
C THR A 262 17.16 -9.22 0.19
N LEU A 263 18.01 -8.29 -0.22
CA LEU A 263 19.07 -8.56 -1.19
C LEU A 263 20.04 -9.64 -0.70
N SER A 264 20.30 -9.72 0.62
CA SER A 264 21.17 -10.78 1.17
C SER A 264 20.58 -12.19 1.09
N LEU A 265 19.28 -12.35 0.85
CA LEU A 265 18.61 -13.63 0.72
C LEU A 265 18.62 -14.16 -0.74
N ILE A 266 18.92 -13.28 -1.70
CA ILE A 266 18.92 -13.58 -3.13
C ILE A 266 20.21 -14.31 -3.49
N LYS A 267 20.07 -15.43 -4.21
CA LYS A 267 21.17 -16.16 -4.85
C LYS A 267 21.19 -15.79 -6.33
N SER A 268 22.30 -15.21 -6.78
CA SER A 268 22.47 -14.79 -8.17
C SER A 268 22.28 -15.94 -9.15
N GLY A 269 21.52 -15.71 -10.22
CA GLY A 269 21.25 -16.68 -11.27
C GLY A 269 20.40 -17.90 -10.83
N HIS A 270 19.71 -17.79 -9.67
CA HIS A 270 18.84 -18.86 -9.15
C HIS A 270 17.52 -18.33 -8.59
N THR A 271 17.57 -17.27 -7.77
CA THR A 271 16.37 -16.73 -7.14
C THR A 271 15.51 -16.00 -8.17
N GLU A 272 14.27 -16.42 -8.33
CA GLU A 272 13.28 -15.73 -9.15
C GLU A 272 12.64 -14.56 -8.39
N LEU A 273 12.47 -13.42 -9.04
CA LEU A 273 11.88 -12.22 -8.44
C LEU A 273 10.68 -11.73 -9.24
N VAL A 274 9.57 -11.54 -8.55
CA VAL A 274 8.39 -10.83 -9.06
C VAL A 274 8.18 -9.60 -8.19
N VAL A 275 8.38 -8.41 -8.74
CA VAL A 275 8.45 -7.17 -7.95
C VAL A 275 7.44 -6.15 -8.45
N ASN A 276 6.61 -5.65 -7.53
CA ASN A 276 5.72 -4.54 -7.81
C ASN A 276 6.53 -3.26 -7.99
N SER A 277 6.48 -2.71 -9.19
CA SER A 277 7.23 -1.52 -9.57
C SER A 277 6.51 -0.20 -9.26
N TYR A 278 5.32 -0.27 -8.66
CA TYR A 278 4.61 0.93 -8.22
C TYR A 278 5.45 1.75 -7.24
N GLU A 279 5.59 3.04 -7.50
CA GLU A 279 6.39 3.95 -6.69
C GLU A 279 5.63 4.33 -5.41
N LEU A 280 5.83 3.54 -4.36
CA LEU A 280 5.25 3.83 -3.06
C LEU A 280 6.05 4.93 -2.35
N ILE A 281 5.45 6.09 -2.24
CA ILE A 281 6.08 7.28 -1.65
C ILE A 281 6.35 7.05 -0.16
N THR A 282 7.58 7.36 0.26
CA THR A 282 8.02 7.26 1.66
C THR A 282 7.66 8.51 2.46
N GLY A 283 7.76 8.45 3.80
CA GLY A 283 7.50 9.59 4.69
C GLY A 283 8.37 10.82 4.40
N ASN A 284 9.52 10.66 3.78
CA ASN A 284 10.38 11.77 3.39
C ASN A 284 9.72 12.72 2.38
N PHE A 285 8.77 12.24 1.60
CA PHE A 285 8.01 13.07 0.66
C PHE A 285 7.16 14.14 1.35
N THR A 286 6.72 13.92 2.58
CA THR A 286 5.95 14.92 3.34
C THR A 286 6.80 16.14 3.69
N ASN A 287 8.11 15.97 3.85
CA ASN A 287 9.07 17.04 4.16
C ASN A 287 9.76 17.60 2.92
N ASN A 288 9.80 16.85 1.83
CA ASN A 288 10.38 17.27 0.55
C ASN A 288 9.37 17.00 -0.57
N ALA A 289 8.67 18.06 -0.96
CA ALA A 289 7.61 18.00 -1.98
C ALA A 289 8.14 17.61 -3.37
N ASP A 290 9.43 17.87 -3.63
CA ASP A 290 10.10 17.63 -4.91
C ASP A 290 10.91 16.32 -4.91
N LEU A 291 10.76 15.50 -3.88
CA LEU A 291 11.44 14.21 -3.79
C LEU A 291 11.19 13.37 -5.05
N ILE A 292 12.25 13.03 -5.75
CA ILE A 292 12.20 12.10 -6.87
C ILE A 292 12.42 10.69 -6.32
N PHE A 293 11.47 9.79 -6.57
CA PHE A 293 11.61 8.41 -6.14
C PHE A 293 12.69 7.70 -6.98
N PRO A 294 13.71 7.09 -6.36
CA PRO A 294 14.85 6.55 -7.07
C PRO A 294 14.58 5.16 -7.68
N SER A 295 13.46 4.99 -8.39
CA SER A 295 12.99 3.69 -8.91
C SER A 295 14.00 3.01 -9.82
N LEU A 296 14.62 3.75 -10.73
CA LEU A 296 15.62 3.18 -11.66
C LEU A 296 16.84 2.65 -10.92
N LYS A 297 17.34 3.39 -9.91
CA LYS A 297 18.49 2.96 -9.11
C LYS A 297 18.18 1.69 -8.32
N ILE A 298 16.99 1.62 -7.72
CA ILE A 298 16.56 0.45 -6.94
C ILE A 298 16.40 -0.76 -7.87
N LYS A 299 15.71 -0.61 -9.00
CA LYS A 299 15.54 -1.68 -9.99
C LYS A 299 16.90 -2.22 -10.46
N LYS A 300 17.83 -1.32 -10.79
CA LYS A 300 19.18 -1.68 -11.20
C LYS A 300 19.91 -2.48 -10.11
N SER A 301 19.87 -2.05 -8.85
CA SER A 301 20.49 -2.78 -7.73
C SER A 301 19.91 -4.17 -7.53
N ILE A 302 18.60 -4.36 -7.72
CA ILE A 302 17.96 -5.67 -7.65
C ILE A 302 18.44 -6.57 -8.79
N GLN A 303 18.46 -6.04 -10.03
CA GLN A 303 18.90 -6.79 -11.21
C GLN A 303 20.39 -7.14 -11.20
N GLU A 304 21.24 -6.29 -10.65
CA GLU A 304 22.68 -6.57 -10.50
C GLU A 304 22.95 -7.77 -9.58
N ILE A 305 22.09 -8.01 -8.60
CA ILE A 305 22.25 -9.13 -7.66
C ILE A 305 21.58 -10.39 -8.17
N ALA A 306 20.34 -10.30 -8.65
CA ALA A 306 19.54 -11.45 -9.05
C ALA A 306 19.83 -11.91 -10.49
N GLY A 307 20.16 -10.98 -11.38
CA GLY A 307 20.17 -11.16 -12.82
C GLY A 307 18.91 -10.59 -13.48
N SER A 308 19.05 -10.01 -14.65
CA SER A 308 17.92 -9.42 -15.41
C SER A 308 16.90 -10.49 -15.81
N ASP A 309 17.34 -11.69 -16.17
CA ASP A 309 16.50 -12.79 -16.63
C ASP A 309 15.68 -13.43 -15.50
N HIS A 310 16.13 -13.25 -14.24
CA HIS A 310 15.47 -13.75 -13.04
C HIS A 310 14.61 -12.67 -12.34
N THR A 311 14.47 -11.48 -12.94
CA THR A 311 13.77 -10.37 -12.30
C THR A 311 12.66 -9.82 -13.18
N GLU A 312 11.42 -9.91 -12.71
CA GLU A 312 10.27 -9.38 -13.40
C GLU A 312 9.62 -8.23 -12.61
N PHE A 313 9.57 -7.06 -13.25
CA PHE A 313 8.90 -5.87 -12.69
C PHE A 313 7.54 -5.67 -13.36
N LEU A 314 6.52 -5.39 -12.55
CA LEU A 314 5.20 -5.00 -13.06
C LEU A 314 4.56 -3.97 -12.12
N ASP A 315 3.82 -3.03 -12.67
CA ASP A 315 3.02 -2.08 -11.88
C ASP A 315 1.70 -2.75 -11.45
N ALA A 316 1.84 -3.68 -10.50
CA ALA A 316 0.73 -4.49 -10.01
C ALA A 316 -0.34 -3.65 -9.30
N SER A 317 0.07 -2.60 -8.57
CA SER A 317 -0.87 -1.73 -7.85
C SER A 317 -1.76 -0.95 -8.82
N ARG A 318 -1.20 -0.40 -9.89
CA ARG A 318 -1.98 0.31 -10.92
C ARG A 318 -2.95 -0.63 -11.62
N ILE A 319 -2.47 -1.80 -12.06
CA ILE A 319 -3.28 -2.79 -12.76
C ILE A 319 -4.42 -3.30 -11.86
N ALA A 320 -4.13 -3.73 -10.63
CA ALA A 320 -5.11 -4.25 -9.69
C ALA A 320 -6.16 -3.18 -9.31
N THR A 321 -5.72 -1.93 -9.09
CA THR A 321 -6.63 -0.82 -8.79
C THR A 321 -7.52 -0.48 -9.98
N ALA A 322 -7.00 -0.49 -11.20
CA ALA A 322 -7.80 -0.26 -12.41
C ALA A 322 -8.87 -1.34 -12.58
N LEU A 323 -8.52 -2.62 -12.36
CA LEU A 323 -9.42 -3.75 -12.57
C LEU A 323 -10.43 -3.98 -11.43
N ILE A 324 -10.02 -3.78 -10.18
CA ILE A 324 -10.81 -4.19 -9.00
C ILE A 324 -11.29 -2.97 -8.17
N GLY A 325 -10.53 -1.86 -8.24
CA GLY A 325 -10.90 -0.62 -7.56
C GLY A 325 -10.32 -0.46 -6.14
N ASP A 326 -9.51 -1.41 -5.64
CA ASP A 326 -8.87 -1.32 -4.33
C ASP A 326 -7.40 -1.78 -4.41
N THR A 327 -6.48 -1.01 -3.86
CA THR A 327 -5.05 -1.34 -3.82
C THR A 327 -4.74 -2.52 -2.89
N ILE A 328 -5.63 -2.85 -1.96
CA ILE A 328 -5.39 -3.91 -0.96
C ILE A 328 -5.23 -5.29 -1.58
N VAL A 329 -5.79 -5.49 -2.76
CA VAL A 329 -5.74 -6.78 -3.48
C VAL A 329 -4.45 -6.96 -4.28
N THR A 330 -3.58 -5.94 -4.34
CA THR A 330 -2.33 -5.96 -5.12
C THR A 330 -1.48 -7.20 -4.80
N ASN A 331 -1.36 -7.55 -3.54
CA ASN A 331 -0.50 -8.66 -3.16
C ASN A 331 -1.08 -10.02 -3.59
N ILE A 332 -2.40 -10.20 -3.55
CA ILE A 332 -3.06 -11.41 -4.08
C ILE A 332 -2.92 -11.47 -5.61
N PHE A 333 -3.01 -10.32 -6.27
CA PHE A 333 -2.72 -10.21 -7.70
C PHE A 333 -1.27 -10.65 -8.01
N MET A 334 -0.28 -10.19 -7.23
CA MET A 334 1.12 -10.61 -7.34
C MET A 334 1.30 -12.12 -7.13
N LEU A 335 0.57 -12.69 -6.17
CA LEU A 335 0.54 -14.14 -5.95
C LEU A 335 0.03 -14.87 -7.19
N GLY A 336 -1.08 -14.41 -7.79
CA GLY A 336 -1.63 -14.97 -9.02
C GLY A 336 -0.66 -14.89 -10.21
N PHE A 337 0.06 -13.78 -10.30
CA PHE A 337 1.11 -13.59 -11.30
C PHE A 337 2.26 -14.58 -11.11
N ALA A 338 2.83 -14.67 -9.91
CA ALA A 338 3.89 -15.61 -9.58
C ALA A 338 3.47 -17.08 -9.78
N TYR A 339 2.22 -17.41 -9.42
CA TYR A 339 1.65 -18.73 -9.68
C TYR A 339 1.66 -19.08 -11.17
N GLN A 340 1.14 -18.22 -12.02
CA GLN A 340 1.05 -18.48 -13.47
C GLN A 340 2.42 -18.54 -14.16
N ARG A 341 3.44 -17.92 -13.55
CA ARG A 341 4.83 -18.04 -13.98
C ARG A 341 5.49 -19.36 -13.57
N GLY A 342 4.74 -20.26 -12.90
CA GLY A 342 5.27 -21.53 -12.42
C GLY A 342 6.22 -21.41 -11.23
N LEU A 343 6.08 -20.36 -10.40
CA LEU A 343 6.99 -20.06 -9.29
C LEU A 343 6.45 -20.47 -7.92
N ILE A 344 5.26 -21.05 -7.85
CA ILE A 344 4.63 -21.45 -6.59
C ILE A 344 4.44 -22.99 -6.59
N PRO A 345 5.01 -23.74 -5.63
CA PRO A 345 4.96 -25.21 -5.61
C PRO A 345 3.67 -25.77 -4.99
N LEU A 346 2.53 -25.11 -5.24
CA LEU A 346 1.22 -25.47 -4.70
C LEU A 346 0.15 -25.43 -5.81
N GLU A 347 -0.84 -26.30 -5.68
CA GLU A 347 -1.95 -26.39 -6.62
C GLU A 347 -2.87 -25.14 -6.54
N ARG A 348 -3.42 -24.73 -7.70
CA ARG A 348 -4.39 -23.63 -7.75
C ARG A 348 -5.58 -23.86 -6.83
N SER A 349 -6.14 -25.07 -6.85
CA SER A 349 -7.29 -25.44 -6.04
C SER A 349 -7.05 -25.24 -4.54
N SER A 350 -5.84 -25.53 -4.08
CA SER A 350 -5.44 -25.38 -2.68
C SER A 350 -5.31 -23.89 -2.31
N ILE A 351 -4.77 -23.06 -3.21
CA ILE A 351 -4.68 -21.61 -3.00
C ILE A 351 -6.08 -20.98 -2.98
N GLU A 352 -6.93 -21.30 -3.93
CA GLU A 352 -8.33 -20.81 -3.98
C GLU A 352 -9.12 -21.26 -2.75
N LYS A 353 -8.91 -22.50 -2.28
CA LYS A 353 -9.52 -23.01 -1.05
C LYS A 353 -9.01 -22.28 0.20
N ALA A 354 -7.73 -21.94 0.27
CA ALA A 354 -7.18 -21.14 1.35
C ALA A 354 -7.77 -19.73 1.38
N ILE A 355 -8.03 -19.10 0.22
CA ILE A 355 -8.75 -17.81 0.12
C ILE A 355 -10.17 -17.93 0.68
N GLU A 356 -10.90 -19.02 0.37
CA GLU A 356 -12.23 -19.27 0.91
C GLU A 356 -12.22 -19.41 2.44
N ILE A 357 -11.28 -20.22 2.97
CA ILE A 357 -11.15 -20.44 4.41
C ILE A 357 -10.81 -19.14 5.15
N ASN A 358 -9.99 -18.29 4.56
CA ASN A 358 -9.66 -16.97 5.14
C ASN A 358 -10.90 -16.07 5.30
N GLY A 359 -11.92 -16.23 4.47
CA GLY A 359 -13.24 -15.61 4.61
C GLY A 359 -13.31 -14.09 4.41
N LEU A 360 -12.19 -13.41 4.13
CA LEU A 360 -12.14 -11.96 3.94
C LEU A 360 -12.17 -11.62 2.45
N SER A 361 -13.18 -10.85 2.00
CA SER A 361 -13.33 -10.40 0.60
C SER A 361 -13.02 -11.51 -0.42
N VAL A 362 -13.60 -12.68 -0.22
CA VAL A 362 -13.28 -13.91 -0.96
C VAL A 362 -13.35 -13.69 -2.47
N GLU A 363 -14.45 -13.10 -2.95
CA GLU A 363 -14.65 -12.88 -4.39
C GLU A 363 -13.63 -11.90 -4.98
N ASP A 364 -13.35 -10.78 -4.28
CA ASP A 364 -12.35 -9.81 -4.75
C ASP A 364 -10.94 -10.42 -4.76
N ASN A 365 -10.61 -11.27 -3.78
CA ASN A 365 -9.33 -11.95 -3.70
C ASN A 365 -9.18 -13.04 -4.80
N LYS A 366 -10.21 -13.84 -5.04
CA LYS A 366 -10.21 -14.79 -6.16
C LYS A 366 -10.09 -14.07 -7.50
N LEU A 367 -10.80 -12.96 -7.67
CA LEU A 367 -10.71 -12.14 -8.86
C LEU A 367 -9.31 -11.53 -9.05
N ALA A 368 -8.69 -11.07 -7.96
CA ALA A 368 -7.32 -10.55 -7.99
C ALA A 368 -6.30 -11.63 -8.38
N PHE A 369 -6.40 -12.82 -7.79
CA PHE A 369 -5.59 -13.97 -8.14
C PHE A 369 -5.73 -14.32 -9.63
N LEU A 370 -6.96 -14.39 -10.12
CA LEU A 370 -7.25 -14.67 -11.54
C LEU A 370 -6.66 -13.60 -12.47
N TRP A 371 -6.79 -12.31 -12.13
CA TRP A 371 -6.22 -11.23 -12.94
C TRP A 371 -4.70 -11.22 -12.90
N GLY A 372 -4.08 -11.58 -11.78
CA GLY A 372 -2.63 -11.81 -11.71
C GLY A 372 -2.19 -12.89 -12.70
N ARG A 373 -2.88 -14.03 -12.72
CA ARG A 373 -2.65 -15.13 -13.67
C ARG A 373 -2.81 -14.67 -15.13
N ARG A 374 -3.89 -13.94 -15.45
CA ARG A 374 -4.14 -13.40 -16.79
C ARG A 374 -3.03 -12.46 -17.25
N THR A 375 -2.54 -11.62 -16.32
CA THR A 375 -1.45 -10.68 -16.61
C THR A 375 -0.13 -11.40 -16.91
N ALA A 376 0.17 -12.49 -16.20
CA ALA A 376 1.36 -13.30 -16.49
C ALA A 376 1.25 -14.05 -17.82
N HIS A 377 0.03 -14.43 -18.24
CA HIS A 377 -0.22 -15.13 -19.49
C HIS A 377 -0.23 -14.20 -20.70
N ASP A 378 -0.88 -13.06 -20.60
CA ASP A 378 -0.96 -12.03 -21.67
C ASP A 378 -0.96 -10.61 -21.07
N ARG A 379 0.25 -10.14 -20.76
CA ARG A 379 0.47 -8.83 -20.15
C ARG A 379 0.01 -7.68 -21.05
N LYS A 380 0.28 -7.79 -22.36
CA LYS A 380 -0.05 -6.73 -23.32
C LYS A 380 -1.54 -6.44 -23.33
N ARG A 381 -2.35 -7.48 -23.46
CA ARG A 381 -3.81 -7.38 -23.48
C ARG A 381 -4.38 -6.80 -22.18
N VAL A 382 -3.83 -7.18 -21.03
CA VAL A 382 -4.27 -6.62 -19.74
C VAL A 382 -3.91 -5.14 -19.60
N ILE A 383 -2.74 -4.73 -20.09
CA ILE A 383 -2.33 -3.32 -20.09
C ILE A 383 -3.24 -2.50 -21.01
N GLU A 384 -3.53 -2.96 -22.21
CA GLU A 384 -4.46 -2.29 -23.14
C GLU A 384 -5.85 -2.12 -22.52
N LEU A 385 -6.36 -3.17 -21.87
CA LEU A 385 -7.63 -3.12 -21.17
C LEU A 385 -7.60 -2.10 -20.01
N THR A 386 -6.55 -2.10 -19.20
CA THR A 386 -6.44 -1.18 -18.07
C THR A 386 -6.23 0.26 -18.52
N SER A 387 -5.50 0.51 -19.59
CA SER A 387 -5.35 1.84 -20.18
C SER A 387 -6.71 2.39 -20.64
N SER A 388 -7.53 1.62 -21.34
CA SER A 388 -8.86 2.03 -21.76
C SER A 388 -9.80 2.37 -20.58
N ILE A 389 -9.66 1.65 -19.46
CA ILE A 389 -10.40 1.91 -18.23
C ILE A 389 -9.95 3.22 -17.58
N VAL A 390 -8.65 3.43 -17.52
CA VAL A 390 -8.03 4.65 -16.93
C VAL A 390 -8.44 5.87 -17.75
N THR A 391 -8.35 5.81 -19.07
CA THR A 391 -8.78 6.90 -19.98
C THR A 391 -10.27 7.19 -19.85
N GLY A 392 -11.12 6.17 -19.77
CA GLY A 392 -12.57 6.31 -19.54
C GLY A 392 -12.95 6.90 -18.18
N LEU A 393 -12.00 7.05 -17.25
CA LEU A 393 -12.18 7.67 -15.94
C LEU A 393 -11.74 9.14 -15.88
N GLY A 394 -11.36 9.72 -17.02
CA GLY A 394 -10.87 11.10 -17.09
C GLY A 394 -9.50 11.29 -16.43
N ILE A 395 -8.76 10.22 -16.17
CA ILE A 395 -7.33 10.32 -15.86
C ILE A 395 -6.66 10.73 -17.15
N LYS A 396 -6.25 11.99 -17.23
CA LYS A 396 -5.62 12.58 -18.40
C LYS A 396 -4.33 11.81 -18.68
N ASP A 397 -4.27 11.11 -19.81
CA ASP A 397 -3.02 10.53 -20.28
C ASP A 397 -2.00 11.66 -20.48
N HIS A 398 -0.75 11.38 -20.11
CA HIS A 398 0.33 12.27 -20.51
C HIS A 398 0.38 12.30 -22.04
N PRO A 399 0.56 13.47 -22.66
CA PRO A 399 0.71 13.54 -24.11
C PRO A 399 1.89 12.64 -24.53
N GLU A 400 1.62 11.76 -25.50
CA GLU A 400 2.64 10.81 -25.97
C GLU A 400 3.69 11.46 -26.86
N GLY A 401 3.41 12.67 -27.37
CA GLY A 401 4.30 13.41 -28.25
C GLY A 401 4.17 14.93 -28.13
N LEU A 402 5.06 15.63 -28.84
CA LEU A 402 5.08 17.11 -28.85
C LEU A 402 3.77 17.67 -29.42
N ASP A 403 3.25 17.09 -30.49
CA ASP A 403 2.04 17.55 -31.18
C ASP A 403 0.81 17.43 -30.26
N ASP A 404 0.68 16.33 -29.52
CA ASP A 404 -0.40 16.13 -28.53
C ASP A 404 -0.30 17.15 -27.40
N LEU A 405 0.92 17.48 -26.97
CA LEU A 405 1.15 18.50 -25.94
C LEU A 405 0.74 19.88 -26.43
N ILE A 406 1.11 20.23 -27.67
CA ILE A 406 0.76 21.49 -28.31
C ILE A 406 -0.76 21.61 -28.43
N GLN A 407 -1.42 20.56 -28.94
CA GLN A 407 -2.88 20.56 -29.09
C GLN A 407 -3.62 20.71 -27.76
N LYS A 408 -3.22 19.96 -26.73
CA LYS A 408 -3.80 20.09 -25.38
C LYS A 408 -3.65 21.49 -24.81
N ARG A 409 -2.51 22.13 -25.01
CA ARG A 409 -2.30 23.54 -24.59
C ARG A 409 -3.13 24.51 -25.37
N ALA A 410 -3.26 24.29 -26.69
CA ALA A 410 -4.13 25.08 -27.56
C ALA A 410 -5.59 25.02 -27.10
N ASP A 411 -6.09 23.83 -26.73
CA ASP A 411 -7.44 23.65 -26.23
C ASP A 411 -7.67 24.41 -24.91
N VAL A 412 -6.72 24.32 -23.98
CA VAL A 412 -6.78 25.09 -22.71
C VAL A 412 -6.79 26.61 -22.95
N LEU A 413 -5.97 27.09 -23.88
CA LEU A 413 -5.89 28.53 -24.21
C LEU A 413 -7.16 29.02 -24.90
N LYS A 414 -7.82 28.17 -25.69
CA LYS A 414 -9.12 28.46 -26.29
C LYS A 414 -10.19 28.69 -25.23
N ASP A 415 -10.23 27.80 -24.20
CA ASP A 415 -11.20 27.91 -23.10
C ASP A 415 -10.86 29.06 -22.15
N TYR A 416 -9.56 29.39 -21.99
CA TYR A 416 -9.08 30.48 -21.16
C TYR A 416 -9.48 31.84 -21.71
N GLN A 417 -9.35 32.07 -23.04
CA GLN A 417 -9.63 33.36 -23.65
C GLN A 417 -10.41 33.27 -24.95
N ASN A 418 -9.80 32.86 -26.06
CA ASN A 418 -10.43 32.74 -27.38
C ASN A 418 -9.50 32.12 -28.42
N LYS A 419 -10.02 31.87 -29.65
CA LYS A 419 -9.27 31.33 -30.78
C LYS A 419 -8.06 32.16 -31.18
N GLY A 420 -8.15 33.47 -31.19
CA GLY A 420 -7.04 34.34 -31.55
C GLY A 420 -5.85 34.23 -30.60
N TYR A 421 -6.11 33.88 -29.33
CA TYR A 421 -5.05 33.62 -28.37
C TYR A 421 -4.34 32.28 -28.65
N VAL A 422 -5.08 31.28 -29.11
CA VAL A 422 -4.55 29.99 -29.59
C VAL A 422 -3.67 30.19 -30.82
N GLU A 423 -4.11 30.95 -31.80
CA GLU A 423 -3.36 31.25 -33.03
C GLU A 423 -2.01 31.91 -32.72
N ARG A 424 -1.98 32.82 -31.77
CA ARG A 424 -0.72 33.44 -31.31
C ARG A 424 0.22 32.42 -30.65
N TYR A 425 -0.31 31.49 -29.85
CA TYR A 425 0.46 30.42 -29.26
C TYR A 425 1.04 29.46 -30.32
N LEU A 426 0.21 28.97 -31.24
CA LEU A 426 0.64 28.05 -32.30
C LEU A 426 1.72 28.71 -33.19
N TYR A 427 1.54 29.97 -33.57
CA TYR A 427 2.54 30.71 -34.33
C TYR A 427 3.91 30.79 -33.61
N LEU A 428 3.93 30.87 -32.27
CA LEU A 428 5.18 30.88 -31.51
C LEU A 428 5.84 29.53 -31.40
N VAL A 429 5.05 28.46 -31.40
CA VAL A 429 5.55 27.07 -31.23
C VAL A 429 6.04 26.48 -32.55
N GLU A 430 5.46 26.89 -33.70
CA GLU A 430 5.88 26.50 -35.04
C GLU A 430 7.17 27.18 -35.52
N ARG A 431 7.65 28.18 -34.78
CA ARG A 431 8.83 29.00 -35.08
C ARG A 431 10.07 28.53 -34.32
#